data_cdf69d621ffa9acfb9655ae9b00fb404
#
_entry.id   cdf69d621ffa9acfb9655ae9b00fb404
#
_cell.length_a   1.000
_cell.length_b   1.000
_cell.length_c   1.000
_cell.angle_alpha   90.00
_cell.angle_beta   90.00
_cell.angle_gamma   90.00
#
_symmetry.space_group_name_H-M   'P 1'
#
loop_
_entity.id
_entity.type
_entity.pdbx_description
1 polymer ?
#
loop_
_entity_poly.entity_id
_entity_poly.type
_entity_poly.pdbx_seq_one_letter_code
_entity_poly.pdbx_strand_id
1 'polypeptide(L)'
;FSPDNNRAIEVTKEKCKPLKNYNNPKLLWRDDRIPIAQKFDDPYFSLDNGFEEVRHVFLNGNKLSNRLNNGFKIAELGFGTGLNFLSTLWLWRQKKQKGKIFYTSFEAFPLQPIEMLKAQNEFPELSDLKDEFYSLWSKLLEKGELSGNDYTLRLILGDARRTIKQFDTQVDCWFLDGFSPA
;
A
#
# COMPACT_ATOMS: atom_id res chain seq x y z
N PHE A 1 -34.39 14.27 3.15
CA PHE A 1 -33.88 14.13 1.77
C PHE A 1 -32.45 13.65 1.84
N SER A 2 -32.24 12.40 1.51
CA SER A 2 -30.95 11.74 1.44
C SER A 2 -30.56 11.64 -0.04
N PRO A 3 -29.39 12.09 -0.47
CA PRO A 3 -28.95 11.86 -1.84
C PRO A 3 -28.07 10.60 -1.91
N ASP A 4 -28.52 9.69 -2.72
CA ASP A 4 -27.90 8.61 -3.48
C ASP A 4 -26.44 8.25 -3.22
N ASN A 5 -26.25 7.34 -2.27
CA ASN A 5 -25.00 6.57 -2.12
C ASN A 5 -24.80 5.49 -3.21
N ASN A 6 -25.79 5.27 -4.06
CA ASN A 6 -25.72 4.24 -5.10
C ASN A 6 -24.96 4.66 -6.38
N ARG A 7 -24.76 5.95 -6.60
CA ARG A 7 -24.07 6.43 -7.83
C ARG A 7 -22.55 6.29 -7.76
N ALA A 8 -21.97 6.30 -6.60
CA ALA A 8 -20.50 6.15 -6.42
C ALA A 8 -20.02 4.70 -6.68
N ILE A 9 -20.86 3.71 -6.41
CA ILE A 9 -20.53 2.29 -6.57
C ILE A 9 -20.65 1.82 -8.04
N GLU A 10 -21.52 2.42 -8.83
CA GLU A 10 -21.68 2.06 -10.24
C GLU A 10 -20.55 2.58 -11.15
N VAL A 11 -19.98 3.75 -10.83
CA VAL A 11 -18.86 4.33 -11.61
C VAL A 11 -17.57 3.53 -11.48
N THR A 12 -17.42 2.73 -10.42
CA THR A 12 -16.20 1.93 -10.16
C THR A 12 -16.16 0.61 -10.90
N LYS A 13 -17.32 0.02 -11.25
CA LYS A 13 -17.37 -1.30 -11.93
C LYS A 13 -16.89 -1.29 -13.38
N GLU A 14 -17.02 -0.19 -14.09
CA GLU A 14 -16.58 -0.10 -15.50
C GLU A 14 -15.08 0.10 -15.70
N LYS A 15 -14.33 0.55 -14.67
CA LYS A 15 -12.90 0.86 -14.80
C LYS A 15 -11.96 -0.25 -14.36
N CYS A 16 -12.46 -1.32 -13.74
CA CYS A 16 -11.62 -2.41 -13.24
C CYS A 16 -11.60 -3.60 -14.19
N LYS A 17 -10.80 -3.53 -15.26
CA LYS A 17 -10.43 -4.76 -15.96
C LYS A 17 -9.53 -5.59 -15.03
N PRO A 18 -9.83 -6.90 -14.83
CA PRO A 18 -8.94 -7.76 -14.06
C PRO A 18 -7.55 -7.75 -14.68
N LEU A 19 -6.54 -7.59 -13.84
CA LEU A 19 -5.14 -7.59 -14.25
C LEU A 19 -4.80 -8.98 -14.81
N LYS A 20 -4.48 -9.06 -16.07
CA LYS A 20 -4.02 -10.30 -16.71
C LYS A 20 -2.52 -10.45 -16.44
N ASN A 21 -2.12 -11.64 -15.98
CA ASN A 21 -0.73 -12.11 -15.89
C ASN A 21 0.06 -11.84 -14.58
N TYR A 22 -0.60 -11.49 -13.48
CA TYR A 22 0.07 -11.48 -12.17
C TYR A 22 -0.30 -12.71 -11.35
N ASN A 23 0.64 -13.17 -10.53
CA ASN A 23 0.40 -14.26 -9.59
C ASN A 23 -0.34 -13.72 -8.35
N ASN A 24 -1.63 -13.38 -8.55
CA ASN A 24 -2.45 -12.80 -7.49
C ASN A 24 -2.63 -13.80 -6.35
N PRO A 25 -2.66 -13.35 -5.09
CA PRO A 25 -2.91 -14.22 -3.98
C PRO A 25 -4.37 -14.71 -3.98
N LYS A 26 -4.60 -15.92 -3.49
CA LYS A 26 -5.95 -16.34 -3.11
C LYS A 26 -6.23 -15.77 -1.71
N LEU A 27 -7.31 -15.00 -1.60
CA LEU A 27 -7.71 -14.37 -0.35
C LEU A 27 -8.88 -15.10 0.29
N LEU A 28 -8.81 -15.22 1.61
CA LEU A 28 -9.96 -15.40 2.48
C LEU A 28 -10.26 -14.06 3.13
N TRP A 29 -11.52 -13.82 3.48
CA TRP A 29 -11.94 -12.58 4.12
C TRP A 29 -12.52 -12.92 5.50
N ARG A 30 -11.86 -12.46 6.56
CA ARG A 30 -12.39 -12.59 7.92
C ARG A 30 -13.37 -11.45 8.16
N ASP A 31 -14.60 -11.81 8.62
CA ASP A 31 -15.71 -10.87 8.86
C ASP A 31 -16.02 -9.96 7.66
N ASP A 32 -15.75 -10.46 6.44
CA ASP A 32 -15.86 -9.73 5.18
C ASP A 32 -15.01 -8.44 5.10
N ARG A 33 -14.08 -8.23 6.02
CA ARG A 33 -13.31 -7.00 6.21
C ARG A 33 -11.81 -7.19 6.02
N ILE A 34 -11.23 -8.26 6.58
CA ILE A 34 -9.78 -8.44 6.64
C ILE A 34 -9.34 -9.50 5.65
N PRO A 35 -8.48 -9.10 4.68
CA PRO A 35 -7.91 -10.08 3.76
C PRO A 35 -6.86 -10.93 4.47
N ILE A 36 -6.93 -12.24 4.25
CA ILE A 36 -5.97 -13.24 4.71
C ILE A 36 -5.38 -13.91 3.47
N ALA A 37 -4.06 -13.91 3.37
CA ALA A 37 -3.38 -14.64 2.32
C ALA A 37 -3.50 -16.15 2.58
N GLN A 38 -4.35 -16.85 1.82
CA GLN A 38 -4.63 -18.28 2.04
C GLN A 38 -3.37 -19.14 2.06
N LYS A 39 -2.37 -18.81 1.25
CA LYS A 39 -1.12 -19.55 1.14
C LYS A 39 -0.26 -19.47 2.40
N PHE A 40 -0.35 -18.38 3.14
CA PHE A 40 0.51 -18.09 4.29
C PHE A 40 -0.26 -18.13 5.61
N ASP A 41 -1.60 -18.24 5.54
CA ASP A 41 -2.52 -18.13 6.68
C ASP A 41 -2.27 -16.87 7.53
N ASP A 42 -1.93 -15.77 6.84
CA ASP A 42 -1.47 -14.53 7.46
C ASP A 42 -2.38 -13.36 7.04
N PRO A 43 -2.96 -12.62 8.00
CA PRO A 43 -3.76 -11.44 7.71
C PRO A 43 -2.86 -10.28 7.24
N TYR A 44 -3.37 -9.48 6.31
CA TYR A 44 -2.64 -8.32 5.79
C TYR A 44 -2.54 -7.16 6.77
N PHE A 45 -3.38 -7.13 7.79
CA PHE A 45 -3.35 -6.16 8.89
C PHE A 45 -4.15 -6.67 10.08
N SER A 46 -3.92 -6.08 11.26
CA SER A 46 -4.59 -6.49 12.48
C SER A 46 -6.06 -6.02 12.51
N LEU A 47 -6.90 -6.86 13.12
CA LEU A 47 -8.36 -6.70 13.21
C LEU A 47 -8.80 -5.42 13.91
N ASP A 48 -8.10 -5.03 14.96
CA ASP A 48 -8.62 -4.03 15.88
C ASP A 48 -8.17 -2.61 15.50
N ASN A 49 -6.99 -2.46 14.91
CA ASN A 49 -6.49 -1.15 14.50
C ASN A 49 -5.23 -1.21 13.61
N GLY A 50 -5.34 -1.74 12.39
CA GLY A 50 -4.19 -1.86 11.48
C GLY A 50 -3.48 -0.53 11.20
N PHE A 51 -4.21 0.58 11.13
CA PHE A 51 -3.62 1.91 10.93
C PHE A 51 -2.79 2.37 12.14
N GLU A 52 -3.29 2.18 13.37
CA GLU A 52 -2.54 2.52 14.58
C GLU A 52 -1.32 1.59 14.77
N GLU A 53 -1.44 0.32 14.39
CA GLU A 53 -0.30 -0.61 14.38
C GLU A 53 0.81 -0.11 13.45
N VAL A 54 0.48 0.26 12.22
CA VAL A 54 1.45 0.85 11.28
C VAL A 54 2.06 2.14 11.84
N ARG A 55 1.24 3.01 12.43
CA ARG A 55 1.75 4.23 13.07
C ARG A 55 2.74 3.93 14.19
N HIS A 56 2.44 2.94 15.02
CA HIS A 56 3.30 2.58 16.15
C HIS A 56 4.58 1.88 15.68
N VAL A 57 4.45 0.83 14.88
CA VAL A 57 5.58 -0.03 14.49
C VAL A 57 6.48 0.64 13.46
N PHE A 58 5.88 1.13 12.37
CA PHE A 58 6.67 1.63 11.24
C PHE A 58 6.96 3.12 11.31
N LEU A 59 5.95 3.96 11.58
CA LEU A 59 6.17 5.40 11.57
C LEU A 59 6.90 5.87 12.83
N ASN A 60 6.43 5.50 14.01
CA ASN A 60 7.04 5.89 15.28
C ASN A 60 8.32 5.11 15.57
N GLY A 61 8.32 3.77 15.33
CA GLY A 61 9.50 2.92 15.49
C GLY A 61 10.70 3.43 14.71
N ASN A 62 10.48 3.92 13.50
CA ASN A 62 11.51 4.54 12.66
C ASN A 62 11.69 6.05 12.90
N LYS A 63 10.96 6.64 13.84
CA LYS A 63 10.98 8.09 14.16
C LYS A 63 10.72 8.97 12.93
N LEU A 64 9.86 8.52 12.01
CA LEU A 64 9.66 9.20 10.72
C LEU A 64 9.17 10.63 10.89
N SER A 65 8.35 10.89 11.91
CA SER A 65 7.88 12.24 12.23
C SER A 65 9.00 13.28 12.33
N ASN A 66 10.20 12.87 12.74
CA ASN A 66 11.37 13.74 12.94
C ASN A 66 12.40 13.62 11.82
N ARG A 67 12.31 12.59 10.98
CA ARG A 67 13.32 12.27 9.95
C ARG A 67 12.88 12.62 8.55
N LEU A 68 11.56 12.60 8.28
CA LEU A 68 11.03 12.88 6.94
C LEU A 68 11.47 14.27 6.46
N ASN A 69 12.09 14.30 5.29
CA ASN A 69 12.53 15.52 4.60
C ASN A 69 12.48 15.28 3.09
N ASN A 70 12.66 16.35 2.30
CA ASN A 70 12.69 16.21 0.84
C ASN A 70 13.79 15.24 0.38
N GLY A 71 13.41 14.28 -0.42
CA GLY A 71 14.30 13.24 -0.93
C GLY A 71 14.42 12.00 -0.04
N PHE A 72 13.69 11.92 1.09
CA PHE A 72 13.72 10.76 1.98
C PHE A 72 13.29 9.48 1.25
N LYS A 73 14.10 8.43 1.39
CA LYS A 73 13.94 7.16 0.69
C LYS A 73 13.56 6.03 1.64
N ILE A 74 12.46 5.37 1.33
CA ILE A 74 11.96 4.21 2.06
C ILE A 74 11.97 2.99 1.14
N ALA A 75 12.39 1.85 1.66
CA ALA A 75 12.16 0.56 1.03
C ALA A 75 11.32 -0.35 1.93
N GLU A 76 10.51 -1.21 1.31
CA GLU A 76 9.56 -2.07 2.00
C GLU A 76 9.60 -3.49 1.42
N LEU A 77 9.46 -4.48 2.27
CA LEU A 77 9.21 -5.87 1.88
C LEU A 77 7.73 -6.19 2.09
N GLY A 78 7.02 -6.50 1.00
CA GLY A 78 5.58 -6.75 1.01
C GLY A 78 4.76 -5.45 0.91
N PHE A 79 4.25 -5.13 -0.29
CA PHE A 79 3.37 -3.97 -0.46
C PHE A 79 1.99 -4.21 0.15
N GLY A 80 1.51 -5.44 0.01
CA GLY A 80 0.24 -5.89 0.56
C GLY A 80 -0.93 -5.00 0.11
N THR A 81 -1.64 -4.43 1.09
CA THR A 81 -2.75 -3.51 0.85
C THR A 81 -2.31 -2.05 0.61
N GLY A 82 -1.01 -1.78 0.63
CA GLY A 82 -0.44 -0.44 0.51
C GLY A 82 -0.61 0.43 1.76
N LEU A 83 -1.01 -0.18 2.88
CA LEU A 83 -1.31 0.54 4.12
C LEU A 83 -0.09 1.33 4.65
N ASN A 84 1.10 0.74 4.61
CA ASN A 84 2.33 1.40 5.04
C ASN A 84 2.68 2.62 4.18
N PHE A 85 2.54 2.48 2.85
CA PHE A 85 2.75 3.59 1.93
C PHE A 85 1.74 4.72 2.17
N LEU A 86 0.44 4.41 2.23
CA LEU A 86 -0.61 5.40 2.47
C LEU A 86 -0.44 6.09 3.83
N SER A 87 -0.09 5.34 4.88
CA SER A 87 0.17 5.89 6.21
C SER A 87 1.40 6.82 6.23
N THR A 88 2.43 6.47 5.47
CA THR A 88 3.62 7.31 5.32
C THR A 88 3.29 8.61 4.58
N LEU A 89 2.52 8.53 3.51
CA LEU A 89 2.08 9.70 2.74
C LEU A 89 1.12 10.58 3.55
N TRP A 90 0.24 9.96 4.34
CA TRP A 90 -0.59 10.66 5.32
C TRP A 90 0.27 11.46 6.30
N LEU A 91 1.28 10.85 6.92
CA LEU A 91 2.19 11.54 7.84
C LEU A 91 2.93 12.68 7.15
N TRP A 92 3.43 12.48 5.93
CA TRP A 92 4.08 13.50 5.12
C TRP A 92 3.18 14.73 4.94
N ARG A 93 1.93 14.52 4.53
CA ARG A 93 0.95 15.59 4.29
C ARG A 93 0.52 16.27 5.59
N GLN A 94 0.32 15.52 6.68
CA GLN A 94 0.02 16.07 8.02
C GLN A 94 1.13 17.01 8.50
N LYS A 95 2.38 16.68 8.21
CA LYS A 95 3.54 17.49 8.54
C LYS A 95 3.75 18.68 7.58
N LYS A 96 2.93 18.83 6.56
CA LYS A 96 3.05 19.86 5.52
C LYS A 96 4.45 19.92 4.92
N GLN A 97 5.09 18.77 4.76
CA GLN A 97 6.42 18.65 4.20
C GLN A 97 6.43 19.12 2.74
N LYS A 98 7.52 19.80 2.35
CA LYS A 98 7.74 20.23 0.97
C LYS A 98 8.66 19.24 0.25
N GLY A 99 8.45 19.11 -1.07
CA GLY A 99 9.24 18.21 -1.91
C GLY A 99 8.59 16.82 -2.02
N LYS A 100 9.40 15.78 -2.14
CA LYS A 100 8.93 14.39 -2.38
C LYS A 100 9.61 13.39 -1.48
N ILE A 101 8.86 12.33 -1.13
CA ILE A 101 9.41 11.07 -0.65
C ILE A 101 9.58 10.09 -1.81
N PHE A 102 10.54 9.19 -1.69
CA PHE A 102 10.76 8.08 -2.61
C PHE A 102 10.45 6.78 -1.88
N TYR A 103 9.48 6.04 -2.36
CA TYR A 103 9.04 4.80 -1.75
C TYR A 103 9.20 3.66 -2.74
N THR A 104 9.95 2.63 -2.36
CA THR A 104 10.12 1.42 -3.17
C THR A 104 9.60 0.22 -2.38
N SER A 105 8.68 -0.54 -2.94
CA SER A 105 8.19 -1.76 -2.32
C SER A 105 8.39 -2.97 -3.21
N PHE A 106 8.71 -4.11 -2.59
CA PHE A 106 8.86 -5.41 -3.24
C PHE A 106 7.59 -6.22 -3.02
N GLU A 107 6.97 -6.72 -4.09
CA GLU A 107 5.69 -7.45 -3.98
C GLU A 107 5.67 -8.67 -4.90
N ALA A 108 5.41 -9.83 -4.33
CA ALA A 108 5.37 -11.09 -5.06
C ALA A 108 3.95 -11.46 -5.54
N PHE A 109 2.92 -11.00 -4.84
CA PHE A 109 1.52 -11.39 -5.03
C PHE A 109 0.58 -10.17 -4.97
N PRO A 110 0.68 -9.24 -5.95
CA PRO A 110 -0.09 -8.00 -5.90
C PRO A 110 -1.59 -8.28 -5.87
N LEU A 111 -2.32 -7.54 -5.04
CA LEU A 111 -3.77 -7.63 -4.95
C LEU A 111 -4.46 -7.14 -6.23
N GLN A 112 -5.62 -7.70 -6.53
CA GLN A 112 -6.50 -7.13 -7.56
C GLN A 112 -7.00 -5.74 -7.11
N PRO A 113 -7.28 -4.81 -8.05
CA PRO A 113 -7.73 -3.47 -7.70
C PRO A 113 -8.94 -3.45 -6.75
N ILE A 114 -9.91 -4.33 -6.98
CA ILE A 114 -11.11 -4.40 -6.14
C ILE A 114 -10.81 -4.91 -4.73
N GLU A 115 -9.88 -5.84 -4.58
CA GLU A 115 -9.43 -6.37 -3.30
C GLU A 115 -8.65 -5.32 -2.51
N MET A 116 -7.78 -4.58 -3.21
CA MET A 116 -7.06 -3.43 -2.66
C MET A 116 -8.03 -2.38 -2.10
N LEU A 117 -9.02 -1.98 -2.90
CA LEU A 117 -10.02 -1.01 -2.48
C LEU A 117 -10.82 -1.49 -1.28
N LYS A 118 -11.26 -2.76 -1.31
CA LYS A 118 -12.03 -3.36 -0.21
C LYS A 118 -11.22 -3.33 1.09
N ALA A 119 -9.96 -3.73 1.05
CA ALA A 119 -9.08 -3.71 2.23
C ALA A 119 -8.85 -2.29 2.76
N GLN A 120 -8.61 -1.33 1.87
CA GLN A 120 -8.36 0.06 2.25
C GLN A 120 -9.60 0.80 2.77
N ASN A 121 -10.82 0.30 2.53
CA ASN A 121 -12.05 0.86 3.11
C ASN A 121 -12.12 0.75 4.64
N GLU A 122 -11.30 -0.10 5.24
CA GLU A 122 -11.21 -0.26 6.69
C GLU A 122 -10.51 0.94 7.38
N PHE A 123 -9.91 1.86 6.62
CA PHE A 123 -9.11 2.98 7.14
C PHE A 123 -9.70 4.33 6.72
N PRO A 124 -10.73 4.84 7.43
CA PRO A 124 -11.38 6.11 7.09
C PRO A 124 -10.42 7.30 7.14
N GLU A 125 -9.37 7.25 7.97
CA GLU A 125 -8.33 8.28 8.08
C GLU A 125 -7.54 8.47 6.79
N LEU A 126 -7.52 7.45 5.93
CA LEU A 126 -6.80 7.43 4.66
C LEU A 126 -7.73 7.61 3.44
N SER A 127 -9.00 7.99 3.64
CA SER A 127 -10.02 8.04 2.57
C SER A 127 -9.58 8.83 1.35
N ASP A 128 -9.07 10.05 1.53
CA ASP A 128 -8.63 10.91 0.43
C ASP A 128 -7.45 10.31 -0.35
N LEU A 129 -6.51 9.70 0.37
CA LEU A 129 -5.34 9.04 -0.21
C LEU A 129 -5.71 7.75 -0.93
N LYS A 130 -6.61 6.98 -0.36
CA LYS A 130 -7.13 5.74 -0.94
C LYS A 130 -7.75 5.99 -2.31
N ASP A 131 -8.61 6.99 -2.43
CA ASP A 131 -9.30 7.30 -3.68
C ASP A 131 -8.32 7.78 -4.76
N GLU A 132 -7.36 8.63 -4.39
CA GLU A 132 -6.24 9.03 -5.25
C GLU A 132 -5.47 7.80 -5.74
N PHE A 133 -5.05 6.93 -4.83
CA PHE A 133 -4.20 5.78 -5.12
C PHE A 133 -4.92 4.69 -5.91
N TYR A 134 -6.19 4.39 -5.58
CA TYR A 134 -6.97 3.38 -6.28
C TYR A 134 -7.03 3.61 -7.79
N SER A 135 -7.24 4.85 -8.20
CA SER A 135 -7.27 5.22 -9.62
C SER A 135 -5.95 4.96 -10.35
N LEU A 136 -4.85 4.86 -9.60
CA LEU A 136 -3.49 4.72 -10.11
C LEU A 136 -2.94 3.28 -9.98
N TRP A 137 -3.60 2.40 -9.20
CA TRP A 137 -3.07 1.08 -8.89
C TRP A 137 -2.78 0.23 -10.13
N SER A 138 -3.74 0.13 -11.06
CA SER A 138 -3.53 -0.61 -12.31
C SER A 138 -2.37 -0.06 -13.13
N LYS A 139 -2.21 1.27 -13.15
CA LYS A 139 -1.11 1.93 -13.85
C LYS A 139 0.24 1.68 -13.16
N LEU A 140 0.26 1.61 -11.83
CA LEU A 140 1.47 1.25 -11.08
C LEU A 140 1.92 -0.17 -11.41
N LEU A 141 1.01 -1.11 -11.43
CA LEU A 141 1.31 -2.50 -11.78
C LEU A 141 1.83 -2.64 -13.22
N GLU A 142 1.31 -1.86 -14.16
CA GLU A 142 1.74 -1.87 -15.56
C GLU A 142 3.13 -1.24 -15.74
N LYS A 143 3.38 -0.11 -15.08
CA LYS A 143 4.59 0.70 -15.29
C LYS A 143 5.71 0.42 -14.29
N GLY A 144 5.39 -0.17 -13.14
CA GLY A 144 6.32 -0.40 -12.03
C GLY A 144 6.66 0.87 -11.24
N GLU A 145 6.28 2.05 -11.72
CA GLU A 145 6.55 3.31 -11.04
C GLU A 145 5.47 4.36 -11.33
N LEU A 146 5.16 5.16 -10.32
CA LEU A 146 4.31 6.34 -10.38
C LEU A 146 4.95 7.50 -9.65
N SER A 147 4.80 8.71 -10.20
CA SER A 147 5.15 9.96 -9.53
C SER A 147 3.92 10.82 -9.34
N GLY A 148 3.62 11.14 -8.09
CA GLY A 148 2.68 12.19 -7.69
C GLY A 148 3.38 13.53 -7.46
N ASN A 149 2.65 14.48 -6.87
CA ASN A 149 3.21 15.80 -6.54
C ASN A 149 4.25 15.71 -5.41
N ASP A 150 4.02 14.84 -4.44
CA ASP A 150 4.75 14.73 -3.18
C ASP A 150 5.36 13.35 -2.93
N TYR A 151 5.27 12.43 -3.91
CA TYR A 151 5.89 11.11 -3.83
C TYR A 151 6.37 10.60 -5.19
N THR A 152 7.30 9.66 -5.16
CA THR A 152 7.57 8.68 -6.21
C THR A 152 7.44 7.30 -5.59
N LEU A 153 6.54 6.48 -6.12
CA LEU A 153 6.29 5.10 -5.68
C LEU A 153 6.77 4.13 -6.76
N ARG A 154 7.71 3.27 -6.42
CA ARG A 154 8.21 2.19 -7.25
C ARG A 154 7.78 0.85 -6.70
N LEU A 155 7.19 0.01 -7.54
CA LEU A 155 6.81 -1.36 -7.20
C LEU A 155 7.65 -2.35 -7.99
N ILE A 156 8.45 -3.15 -7.26
CA ILE A 156 9.30 -4.20 -7.84
C ILE A 156 8.56 -5.52 -7.67
N LEU A 157 8.00 -6.02 -8.76
CA LEU A 157 7.24 -7.26 -8.75
C LEU A 157 8.16 -8.49 -8.77
N GLY A 158 7.86 -9.46 -7.91
CA GLY A 158 8.55 -10.72 -7.79
C GLY A 158 9.00 -11.05 -6.37
N ASP A 159 9.58 -12.25 -6.22
CA ASP A 159 10.11 -12.72 -4.94
C ASP A 159 11.26 -11.82 -4.47
N ALA A 160 11.07 -11.18 -3.32
CA ALA A 160 12.04 -10.25 -2.73
C ALA A 160 13.42 -10.88 -2.54
N ARG A 161 13.51 -12.18 -2.22
CA ARG A 161 14.79 -12.91 -2.08
C ARG A 161 15.64 -12.89 -3.37
N ARG A 162 15.00 -12.65 -4.51
CA ARG A 162 15.66 -12.53 -5.82
C ARG A 162 15.82 -11.07 -6.25
N THR A 163 14.75 -10.30 -6.14
CA THR A 163 14.69 -8.93 -6.66
C THR A 163 15.51 -7.95 -5.84
N ILE A 164 15.62 -8.14 -4.51
CA ILE A 164 16.45 -7.30 -3.64
C ILE A 164 17.94 -7.32 -3.99
N LYS A 165 18.43 -8.43 -4.58
CA LYS A 165 19.84 -8.56 -4.98
C LYS A 165 20.25 -7.59 -6.09
N GLN A 166 19.27 -7.06 -6.81
CA GLN A 166 19.47 -6.08 -7.89
C GLN A 166 19.17 -4.64 -7.44
N PHE A 167 18.81 -4.48 -6.17
CA PHE A 167 18.47 -3.18 -5.59
C PHE A 167 19.71 -2.59 -4.94
N ASP A 168 20.32 -1.62 -5.62
CA ASP A 168 21.57 -0.94 -5.24
C ASP A 168 21.34 0.45 -4.64
N THR A 169 20.08 0.84 -4.48
CA THR A 169 19.71 2.16 -3.96
C THR A 169 19.88 2.21 -2.45
N GLN A 170 20.65 3.18 -1.96
CA GLN A 170 20.70 3.48 -0.54
C GLN A 170 19.37 4.09 -0.11
N VAL A 171 18.83 3.60 1.01
CA VAL A 171 17.58 4.08 1.60
C VAL A 171 17.79 4.55 3.04
N ASP A 172 16.96 5.48 3.47
CA ASP A 172 17.00 6.04 4.81
C ASP A 172 16.27 5.16 5.83
N CYS A 173 15.34 4.32 5.34
CA CYS A 173 14.50 3.48 6.18
C CYS A 173 14.06 2.21 5.45
N TRP A 174 14.02 1.09 6.18
CA TRP A 174 13.41 -0.17 5.74
C TRP A 174 12.17 -0.49 6.56
N PHE A 175 11.10 -0.87 5.87
CA PHE A 175 9.94 -1.53 6.46
C PHE A 175 10.02 -3.03 6.15
N LEU A 176 10.22 -3.83 7.17
CA LEU A 176 10.33 -5.29 7.05
C LEU A 176 8.98 -5.91 7.40
N ASP A 177 8.02 -5.75 6.50
CA ASP A 177 6.61 -6.14 6.67
C ASP A 177 6.24 -7.27 5.69
N GLY A 178 7.14 -8.23 5.53
CA GLY A 178 6.86 -9.42 4.74
C GLY A 178 6.05 -10.45 5.54
N PHE A 179 5.48 -11.42 4.83
CA PHE A 179 4.80 -12.54 5.47
C PHE A 179 5.70 -13.24 6.49
N SER A 180 5.08 -13.75 7.56
CA SER A 180 5.75 -14.53 8.59
C SER A 180 6.58 -15.66 7.95
N PRO A 181 7.82 -15.90 8.41
CA PRO A 181 8.59 -17.04 7.96
C PRO A 181 7.87 -18.34 8.33
N ALA A 182 7.74 -19.21 7.35
CA ALA A 182 7.15 -20.55 7.53
C ALA A 182 8.08 -21.44 8.34
#